data_85f430bde5e464be9b60e8e27c4657f1
#
_entry.id   85f430bde5e464be9b60e8e27c4657f1
#
_cell.length_a   1.000
_cell.length_b   1.000
_cell.length_c   1.000
_cell.angle_alpha   90.00
_cell.angle_beta   90.00
_cell.angle_gamma   90.00
#
_symmetry.space_group_name_H-M   'P 1'
#
loop_
_entity.id
_entity.type
_entity.pdbx_description
1 polymer ?
#
loop_
_entity_poly.entity_id
_entity_poly.type
_entity_poly.pdbx_seq_one_letter_code
_entity_poly.pdbx_strand_id
1 'polypeptide(L)'
;MYRTHYKLPDVLPMVSLVIPTRNAHALVKQCIDSIKSLTTYINYEIILIDNGSDEAESLEYFAQIDQEENIRVLRDDGPFNYSALNNGAVRIANGELIGLINNDIEVITPEWLSEMVSIALQPIV
;
A
#
# COMPACT_ATOMS: atom_id res chain seq x y z
N MET A 1 12.59 -21.76 17.44
CA MET A 1 12.26 -21.76 16.02
C MET A 1 13.32 -21.03 15.22
N TYR A 2 13.80 -21.65 14.18
CA TYR A 2 14.83 -21.07 13.34
C TYR A 2 14.21 -20.12 12.32
N ARG A 3 14.72 -18.90 12.22
CA ARG A 3 14.25 -17.90 11.26
C ARG A 3 15.37 -17.56 10.28
N THR A 4 15.08 -17.73 8.99
CA THR A 4 16.03 -17.40 7.94
C THR A 4 15.84 -15.96 7.50
N HIS A 5 16.93 -15.20 7.49
CA HIS A 5 16.91 -13.83 6.97
C HIS A 5 17.62 -13.81 5.62
N TYR A 6 17.01 -13.13 4.66
CA TYR A 6 17.57 -12.97 3.33
C TYR A 6 18.14 -11.57 3.19
N LYS A 7 19.29 -11.50 2.58
CA LYS A 7 19.96 -10.23 2.35
C LYS A 7 19.22 -9.43 1.28
N LEU A 8 18.91 -8.16 1.58
CA LEU A 8 18.37 -7.25 0.61
C LEU A 8 19.47 -6.78 -0.36
N PRO A 9 19.11 -6.46 -1.62
CA PRO A 9 20.08 -5.90 -2.55
C PRO A 9 20.54 -4.50 -2.10
N ASP A 10 21.69 -4.06 -2.61
CA ASP A 10 22.22 -2.72 -2.31
C ASP A 10 21.26 -1.62 -2.77
N VAL A 11 20.63 -1.83 -3.92
CA VAL A 11 19.57 -0.94 -4.41
C VAL A 11 18.23 -1.60 -4.09
N LEU A 12 17.46 -0.99 -3.18
CA LEU A 12 16.17 -1.52 -2.79
C LEU A 12 15.13 -1.25 -3.88
N PRO A 13 14.40 -2.29 -4.33
CA PRO A 13 13.33 -2.07 -5.30
C PRO A 13 12.21 -1.23 -4.67
N MET A 14 11.54 -0.42 -5.50
CA MET A 14 10.38 0.32 -5.06
C MET A 14 9.18 -0.61 -4.95
N VAL A 15 8.43 -0.48 -3.86
CA VAL A 15 7.21 -1.25 -3.61
C VAL A 15 6.01 -0.32 -3.72
N SER A 16 5.03 -0.71 -4.52
CA SER A 16 3.75 0.00 -4.58
C SER A 16 2.73 -0.76 -3.74
N LEU A 17 2.29 -0.12 -2.65
CA LEU A 17 1.29 -0.68 -1.74
C LEU A 17 -0.09 -0.21 -2.19
N VAL A 18 -0.93 -1.14 -2.63
CA VAL A 18 -2.25 -0.84 -3.18
C VAL A 18 -3.32 -1.13 -2.15
N ILE A 19 -4.11 -0.11 -1.80
CA ILE A 19 -5.15 -0.19 -0.77
C ILE A 19 -6.49 0.21 -1.39
N PRO A 20 -7.35 -0.74 -1.77
CA PRO A 20 -8.70 -0.40 -2.23
C PRO A 20 -9.60 -0.11 -1.04
N THR A 21 -10.44 0.89 -1.18
CA THR A 21 -11.38 1.28 -0.12
C THR A 21 -12.61 1.97 -0.70
N ARG A 22 -13.67 1.97 0.11
CA ARG A 22 -14.82 2.85 -0.10
C ARG A 22 -15.21 3.40 1.26
N ASN A 23 -15.15 4.73 1.42
CA ASN A 23 -15.34 5.38 2.72
C ASN A 23 -14.36 4.81 3.76
N ALA A 24 -14.80 4.62 5.00
CA ALA A 24 -13.99 4.01 6.08
C ALA A 24 -12.70 4.78 6.36
N HIS A 25 -12.75 6.11 6.35
CA HIS A 25 -11.55 6.95 6.53
C HIS A 25 -10.79 6.64 7.82
N ALA A 26 -11.49 6.26 8.90
CA ALA A 26 -10.84 5.94 10.17
C ALA A 26 -9.97 4.69 10.06
N LEU A 27 -10.46 3.64 9.38
CA LEU A 27 -9.68 2.43 9.14
C LEU A 27 -8.50 2.70 8.21
N VAL A 28 -8.73 3.45 7.14
CA VAL A 28 -7.69 3.81 6.18
C VAL A 28 -6.61 4.64 6.86
N LYS A 29 -7.01 5.61 7.69
CA LYS A 29 -6.07 6.44 8.44
C LYS A 29 -5.21 5.59 9.37
N GLN A 30 -5.79 4.67 10.11
CA GLN A 30 -5.06 3.77 10.98
C GLN A 30 -4.07 2.92 10.19
N CYS A 31 -4.49 2.38 9.07
CA CYS A 31 -3.64 1.58 8.19
C CYS A 31 -2.45 2.39 7.68
N ILE A 32 -2.71 3.55 7.08
CA ILE A 32 -1.66 4.40 6.51
C ILE A 32 -0.73 4.94 7.58
N ASP A 33 -1.28 5.41 8.71
CA ASP A 33 -0.45 5.94 9.80
C ASP A 33 0.47 4.87 10.38
N SER A 34 -0.01 3.62 10.50
CA SER A 34 0.83 2.52 10.97
C SER A 34 1.93 2.19 9.98
N ILE A 35 1.66 2.22 8.69
CA ILE A 35 2.68 2.03 7.65
C ILE A 35 3.75 3.12 7.74
N LYS A 36 3.33 4.37 7.81
CA LYS A 36 4.26 5.52 7.85
C LYS A 36 5.10 5.55 9.12
N SER A 37 4.49 5.21 10.26
CA SER A 37 5.15 5.34 11.56
C SER A 37 6.09 4.18 11.87
N LEU A 38 5.75 2.98 11.44
CA LEU A 38 6.47 1.78 11.85
C LEU A 38 7.32 1.15 10.75
N THR A 39 7.06 1.46 9.48
CA THR A 39 7.79 0.84 8.38
C THR A 39 9.20 1.41 8.26
N THR A 40 10.21 0.55 8.33
CA THR A 40 11.62 0.94 8.17
C THR A 40 12.10 0.87 6.73
N TYR A 41 11.38 0.17 5.86
CA TYR A 41 11.68 0.13 4.43
C TYR A 41 11.34 1.48 3.80
N ILE A 42 12.32 2.11 3.15
CA ILE A 42 12.20 3.52 2.74
C ILE A 42 11.70 3.72 1.31
N ASN A 43 11.81 2.71 0.44
CA ASN A 43 11.48 2.88 -0.97
C ASN A 43 10.11 2.29 -1.30
N TYR A 44 9.05 2.98 -0.90
CA TYR A 44 7.68 2.56 -1.19
C TYR A 44 6.78 3.74 -1.53
N GLU A 45 5.70 3.46 -2.21
CA GLU A 45 4.58 4.38 -2.43
C GLU A 45 3.28 3.70 -2.01
N ILE A 46 2.28 4.52 -1.68
CA ILE A 46 0.93 4.04 -1.37
C ILE A 46 0.00 4.52 -2.47
N ILE A 47 -0.76 3.59 -3.05
CA ILE A 47 -1.81 3.91 -4.02
C ILE A 47 -3.14 3.53 -3.37
N LEU A 48 -3.90 4.55 -2.96
CA LEU A 48 -5.23 4.36 -2.39
C LEU A 48 -6.25 4.39 -3.52
N ILE A 49 -6.99 3.31 -3.70
CA ILE A 49 -8.06 3.27 -4.70
C ILE A 49 -9.36 3.60 -4.00
N ASP A 50 -9.92 4.77 -4.34
CA ASP A 50 -11.20 5.21 -3.80
C ASP A 50 -12.33 4.75 -4.73
N ASN A 51 -13.01 3.68 -4.34
CA ASN A 51 -14.07 3.08 -5.12
C ASN A 51 -15.44 3.70 -4.78
N GLY A 52 -15.59 4.98 -5.11
CA GLY A 52 -16.89 5.65 -5.01
C GLY A 52 -17.26 6.14 -3.61
N SER A 53 -16.29 6.58 -2.80
CA SER A 53 -16.59 7.18 -1.50
C SER A 53 -17.50 8.40 -1.65
N ASP A 54 -18.47 8.53 -0.75
CA ASP A 54 -19.45 9.61 -0.75
C ASP A 54 -19.57 10.30 0.60
N GLU A 55 -18.90 9.82 1.63
CA GLU A 55 -18.88 10.49 2.92
C GLU A 55 -17.91 11.67 2.91
N ALA A 56 -18.36 12.84 3.36
CA ALA A 56 -17.57 14.06 3.33
C ALA A 56 -16.24 13.92 4.06
N GLU A 57 -16.25 13.26 5.22
CA GLU A 57 -15.03 13.06 6.02
C GLU A 57 -14.00 12.20 5.30
N SER A 58 -14.45 11.16 4.59
CA SER A 58 -13.58 10.29 3.81
C SER A 58 -13.00 11.05 2.62
N LEU A 59 -13.81 11.78 1.88
CA LEU A 59 -13.37 12.57 0.73
C LEU A 59 -12.35 13.63 1.14
N GLU A 60 -12.58 14.29 2.26
CA GLU A 60 -11.65 15.29 2.78
C GLU A 60 -10.31 14.68 3.16
N TYR A 61 -10.34 13.56 3.87
CA TYR A 61 -9.12 12.86 4.26
C TYR A 61 -8.33 12.39 3.04
N PHE A 62 -9.00 11.80 2.06
CA PHE A 62 -8.33 11.29 0.85
C PHE A 62 -7.71 12.43 0.03
N ALA A 63 -8.38 13.56 -0.08
CA ALA A 63 -7.81 14.73 -0.74
C ALA A 63 -6.57 15.25 0.00
N GLN A 64 -6.58 15.18 1.32
CA GLN A 64 -5.46 15.62 2.14
C GLN A 64 -4.23 14.74 1.93
N ILE A 65 -4.39 13.42 1.95
CA ILE A 65 -3.26 12.51 1.81
C ILE A 65 -2.73 12.44 0.39
N ASP A 66 -3.54 12.75 -0.61
CA ASP A 66 -3.12 12.77 -2.01
C ASP A 66 -2.03 13.81 -2.28
N GLN A 67 -1.86 14.77 -1.39
CA GLN A 67 -0.82 15.79 -1.50
C GLN A 67 0.53 15.33 -0.97
N GLU A 68 0.61 14.20 -0.30
CA GLU A 68 1.89 13.67 0.18
C GLU A 68 2.66 13.02 -0.97
N GLU A 69 3.98 13.18 -0.95
CA GLU A 69 4.85 12.76 -2.06
C GLU A 69 4.72 11.28 -2.42
N ASN A 70 4.58 10.43 -1.42
CA ASN A 70 4.58 8.99 -1.63
C ASN A 70 3.18 8.37 -1.58
N ILE A 71 2.13 9.19 -1.60
CA ILE A 71 0.75 8.71 -1.59
C ILE A 71 0.02 9.27 -2.79
N ARG A 72 -0.67 8.40 -3.53
CA ARG A 72 -1.56 8.80 -4.63
C ARG A 72 -2.92 8.19 -4.41
N VAL A 73 -3.96 8.98 -4.69
CA VAL A 73 -5.34 8.54 -4.61
C VAL A 73 -5.89 8.40 -6.03
N LEU A 74 -6.35 7.21 -6.37
CA LEU A 74 -6.99 6.93 -7.65
C LEU A 74 -8.48 6.73 -7.42
N ARG A 75 -9.31 7.56 -8.03
CA ARG A 75 -10.76 7.44 -7.94
C ARG A 75 -11.29 6.51 -9.03
N ASP A 76 -12.10 5.53 -8.64
CA ASP A 76 -12.79 4.63 -9.55
C ASP A 76 -14.24 4.46 -9.09
N ASP A 77 -15.16 5.13 -9.76
CA ASP A 77 -16.58 5.15 -9.42
C ASP A 77 -17.37 3.97 -10.00
N GLY A 78 -16.70 3.06 -10.70
CA GLY A 78 -17.31 1.88 -11.26
C GLY A 78 -17.77 0.88 -10.19
N PRO A 79 -18.47 -0.19 -10.61
CA PRO A 79 -18.87 -1.23 -9.67
C PRO A 79 -17.64 -1.88 -9.02
N PHE A 80 -17.83 -2.34 -7.77
CA PHE A 80 -16.74 -3.00 -7.07
C PHE A 80 -16.31 -4.26 -7.81
N ASN A 81 -15.07 -4.24 -8.26
CA ASN A 81 -14.42 -5.39 -8.87
C ASN A 81 -12.95 -5.35 -8.44
N TYR A 82 -12.59 -6.26 -7.55
CA TYR A 82 -11.27 -6.28 -6.93
C TYR A 82 -10.15 -6.37 -7.97
N SER A 83 -10.31 -7.24 -8.96
CA SER A 83 -9.31 -7.40 -10.03
C SER A 83 -9.18 -6.14 -10.89
N ALA A 84 -10.29 -5.52 -11.26
CA ALA A 84 -10.27 -4.30 -12.08
C ALA A 84 -9.64 -3.13 -11.33
N LEU A 85 -9.96 -2.98 -10.03
CA LEU A 85 -9.38 -1.93 -9.19
C LEU A 85 -7.86 -2.09 -9.07
N ASN A 86 -7.42 -3.32 -8.80
CA ASN A 86 -6.00 -3.60 -8.67
C ASN A 86 -5.26 -3.44 -10.00
N ASN A 87 -5.86 -3.84 -11.11
CA ASN A 87 -5.27 -3.64 -12.43
C ASN A 87 -5.12 -2.16 -12.77
N GLY A 88 -6.10 -1.33 -12.40
CA GLY A 88 -6.00 0.12 -12.55
C GLY A 88 -4.82 0.70 -11.78
N ALA A 89 -4.63 0.26 -10.53
CA ALA A 89 -3.51 0.70 -9.71
C ALA A 89 -2.16 0.23 -10.28
N VAL A 90 -2.08 -0.99 -10.77
CA VAL A 90 -0.85 -1.53 -11.36
C VAL A 90 -0.40 -0.69 -12.55
N ARG A 91 -1.34 -0.17 -13.35
CA ARG A 91 -1.00 0.68 -14.51
C ARG A 91 -0.28 1.97 -14.13
N ILE A 92 -0.59 2.52 -12.96
CA ILE A 92 0.01 3.78 -12.51
C ILE A 92 1.14 3.56 -11.50
N ALA A 93 1.35 2.32 -11.05
CA ALA A 93 2.36 2.00 -10.06
C ALA A 93 3.77 2.23 -10.62
N ASN A 94 4.61 2.88 -9.82
CA ASN A 94 6.03 3.06 -10.15
C ASN A 94 6.89 1.96 -9.56
N GLY A 95 6.34 1.15 -8.66
CA GLY A 95 7.10 0.11 -7.97
C GLY A 95 7.39 -1.10 -8.84
N GLU A 96 8.51 -1.73 -8.61
CA GLU A 96 8.88 -2.99 -9.23
C GLU A 96 8.11 -4.16 -8.60
N LEU A 97 7.73 -4.01 -7.33
CA LEU A 97 6.94 -4.98 -6.58
C LEU A 97 5.60 -4.34 -6.20
N ILE A 98 4.55 -5.14 -6.23
CA ILE A 98 3.20 -4.69 -5.88
C ILE A 98 2.74 -5.44 -4.63
N GLY A 99 2.33 -4.71 -3.60
CA GLY A 99 1.73 -5.28 -2.41
C GLY A 99 0.26 -4.90 -2.34
N LEU A 100 -0.62 -5.89 -2.24
CA LEU A 100 -2.06 -5.65 -2.08
C LEU A 100 -2.40 -5.70 -0.59
N ILE A 101 -2.96 -4.61 -0.07
CA ILE A 101 -3.21 -4.45 1.36
C ILE A 101 -4.67 -4.08 1.58
N ASN A 102 -5.32 -4.78 2.52
CA ASN A 102 -6.67 -4.43 2.93
C ASN A 102 -6.65 -3.16 3.80
N ASN A 103 -7.70 -2.36 3.72
CA ASN A 103 -7.78 -1.08 4.40
C ASN A 103 -7.87 -1.19 5.94
N ASP A 104 -8.11 -2.38 6.48
CA ASP A 104 -8.20 -2.61 7.91
C ASP A 104 -6.93 -3.21 8.54
N ILE A 105 -5.85 -3.31 7.77
CA ILE A 105 -4.58 -3.82 8.29
C ILE A 105 -3.87 -2.75 9.12
N GLU A 106 -3.31 -3.16 10.25
CA GLU A 106 -2.46 -2.34 11.08
C GLU A 106 -1.07 -2.97 11.15
N VAL A 107 -0.05 -2.21 10.80
CA VAL A 107 1.33 -2.67 10.88
C VAL A 107 1.79 -2.67 12.34
N ILE A 108 2.33 -3.78 12.81
CA ILE A 108 2.83 -3.92 14.18
C ILE A 108 4.32 -4.23 14.26
N THR A 109 4.93 -4.62 13.15
CA THR A 109 6.36 -4.99 13.09
C THR A 109 7.07 -4.05 12.12
N PRO A 110 8.09 -3.27 12.56
CA PRO A 110 8.76 -2.30 11.66
C PRO A 110 9.41 -2.92 10.42
N GLU A 111 9.86 -4.14 10.50
CA GLU A 111 10.56 -4.83 9.41
C GLU A 111 9.64 -5.57 8.45
N TRP A 112 8.32 -5.42 8.58
CA TRP A 112 7.36 -6.21 7.81
C TRP A 112 7.59 -6.11 6.30
N LEU A 113 7.81 -4.90 5.80
CA LEU A 113 7.98 -4.68 4.36
C LEU A 113 9.34 -5.18 3.87
N SER A 114 10.39 -5.00 4.67
CA SER A 114 11.71 -5.52 4.34
C SER A 114 11.69 -7.05 4.23
N GLU A 115 10.98 -7.72 5.13
CA GLU A 115 10.85 -9.17 5.09
C GLU A 115 10.06 -9.62 3.86
N MET A 116 8.97 -8.94 3.52
CA MET A 116 8.19 -9.25 2.33
C MET A 116 9.03 -9.10 1.05
N VAL A 117 9.79 -8.02 0.95
CA VAL A 117 10.67 -7.78 -0.20
C VAL A 117 11.73 -8.86 -0.30
N SER A 118 12.36 -9.23 0.82
CA SER A 118 13.37 -10.28 0.84
C SER A 118 12.82 -11.60 0.32
N ILE A 119 11.60 -11.95 0.72
CA ILE A 119 10.94 -13.18 0.27
C ILE A 119 10.62 -13.09 -1.23
N ALA A 120 10.10 -11.95 -1.69
CA ALA A 120 9.73 -11.76 -3.09
C ALA A 120 10.92 -11.83 -4.04
N LEU A 121 12.12 -11.48 -3.57
CA LEU A 121 13.34 -11.48 -4.37
C LEU A 121 14.07 -12.82 -4.37
N GLN A 122 13.57 -13.83 -3.65
CA GLN A 122 14.21 -15.14 -3.65
C GLN A 122 14.05 -15.82 -5.00
N PRO A 123 15.07 -16.53 -5.45
CA PRO A 123 14.93 -17.33 -6.66
C PRO A 123 13.93 -18.47 -6.45
N ILE A 124 13.10 -18.68 -7.46
CA ILE A 124 12.18 -19.82 -7.46
C ILE A 124 12.98 -21.05 -7.87
N VAL A 125 12.95 -22.05 -7.01
CA VAL A 125 13.66 -23.30 -7.26
C VAL A 125 12.68 -24.35 -7.79
#